data_152a03d7f5434298bf434bc5510c999b
#
_entry.id   152a03d7f5434298bf434bc5510c999b
#
_cell.length_a   1.000
_cell.length_b   1.000
_cell.length_c   1.000
_cell.angle_alpha   90.00
_cell.angle_beta   90.00
_cell.angle_gamma   90.00
#
_symmetry.space_group_name_H-M   'P 1'
#
loop_
_entity.id
_entity.type
_entity.pdbx_description
1 polymer ?
#
loop_
_entity_poly.entity_id
_entity_poly.type
_entity_poly.pdbx_seq_one_letter_code
_entity_poly.pdbx_strand_id
1 'polypeptide(L)'
;MSHDQRADAHIHLFEGGYQGGSFTSRPGVQVDEVLCYQSLMKDHQIETALVVGFEGEEWCFQNNDFLARLISHHSWIQALAFCHLDQQADLMAKLEKWKMQGFKGISLYLLDEADYGKLMEIPAEFWEWVTRHGWLISVNSLGSLWKSWKNVLEKHPMLKLIVSHLGLPGKWIKPPSEHEASAIMKPLTDLAEYSEVHVKLSGFYALSEPAHDYPHPAAWPLTNELVRSFGTERLLWGSDFSPSLDYLSFPQTFELFEKMPFLKEEEIKAIQGENLLYLLQKGEG
;
A
#
# COMPACT_ATOMS: atom_id res chain seq x y z
N MET A 1 -23.87 -13.22 -14.77
CA MET A 1 -23.55 -12.12 -13.85
C MET A 1 -22.06 -12.22 -13.61
N SER A 2 -21.26 -11.30 -14.15
CA SER A 2 -19.84 -11.25 -13.82
C SER A 2 -19.76 -10.88 -12.33
N HIS A 3 -19.29 -11.79 -11.51
CA HIS A 3 -18.97 -11.46 -10.14
C HIS A 3 -17.82 -10.44 -10.20
N ASP A 4 -18.05 -9.24 -9.66
CA ASP A 4 -17.03 -8.21 -9.55
C ASP A 4 -15.98 -8.70 -8.53
N GLN A 5 -14.94 -9.36 -9.03
CA GLN A 5 -13.83 -9.85 -8.22
C GLN A 5 -13.00 -8.67 -7.74
N ARG A 6 -12.81 -8.57 -6.42
CA ARG A 6 -11.95 -7.57 -5.81
C ARG A 6 -10.55 -8.11 -5.56
N ALA A 7 -9.59 -7.21 -5.49
CA ALA A 7 -8.22 -7.51 -5.08
C ALA A 7 -7.71 -6.36 -4.19
N ASP A 8 -7.26 -6.69 -3.00
CA ASP A 8 -6.88 -5.72 -1.98
C ASP A 8 -5.38 -5.41 -2.05
N ALA A 9 -5.03 -4.18 -2.40
CA ALA A 9 -3.63 -3.78 -2.60
C ALA A 9 -2.89 -3.45 -1.29
N HIS A 10 -3.56 -3.46 -0.14
CA HIS A 10 -2.91 -3.12 1.13
C HIS A 10 -3.61 -3.73 2.32
N ILE A 11 -3.03 -4.79 2.84
CA ILE A 11 -3.38 -5.34 4.16
C ILE A 11 -2.12 -5.61 4.97
N HIS A 12 -2.32 -5.73 6.28
CA HIS A 12 -1.33 -6.28 7.20
C HIS A 12 -1.85 -7.55 7.85
N LEU A 13 -0.94 -8.49 8.14
CA LEU A 13 -1.24 -9.68 8.91
C LEU A 13 -0.14 -9.84 9.96
N PHE A 14 -0.53 -9.93 11.22
CA PHE A 14 0.41 -10.06 12.34
C PHE A 14 0.12 -11.33 13.15
N GLU A 15 1.19 -11.98 13.62
CA GLU A 15 1.05 -13.12 14.52
C GLU A 15 0.47 -12.65 15.87
N GLY A 16 -0.71 -13.17 16.23
CA GLY A 16 -1.44 -12.75 17.42
C GLY A 16 -2.29 -11.47 17.26
N GLY A 17 -2.29 -10.86 16.07
CA GLY A 17 -3.07 -9.68 15.71
C GLY A 17 -2.37 -8.35 15.91
N TYR A 18 -2.91 -7.31 15.28
CA TYR A 18 -2.39 -5.94 15.31
C TYR A 18 -2.42 -5.32 16.72
N GLN A 19 -1.31 -4.71 17.12
CA GLN A 19 -1.13 -4.12 18.47
C GLN A 19 -0.81 -2.62 18.47
N GLY A 20 -0.74 -2.00 17.29
CA GLY A 20 -0.30 -0.59 17.15
C GLY A 20 -1.40 0.45 17.29
N GLY A 21 -2.67 0.06 17.43
CA GLY A 21 -3.81 0.98 17.48
C GLY A 21 -4.17 1.49 18.87
N SER A 22 -5.07 2.47 18.90
CA SER A 22 -5.61 3.04 20.16
C SER A 22 -6.46 2.04 20.96
N PHE A 23 -6.99 1.01 20.30
CA PHE A 23 -7.76 -0.09 20.89
C PHE A 23 -6.88 -1.33 21.11
N THR A 24 -5.62 -1.10 21.39
CA THR A 24 -4.63 -2.13 21.63
C THR A 24 -5.11 -3.22 22.55
N SER A 25 -4.72 -4.40 22.19
CA SER A 25 -4.91 -5.71 22.78
C SER A 25 -5.61 -5.72 24.15
N ARG A 26 -6.81 -6.22 24.14
CA ARG A 26 -7.42 -6.69 25.40
C ARG A 26 -6.53 -7.79 25.95
N PRO A 27 -6.00 -7.67 27.18
CA PRO A 27 -5.12 -8.67 27.74
C PRO A 27 -5.73 -10.09 27.63
N GLY A 28 -4.97 -11.02 27.08
CA GLY A 28 -5.41 -12.41 26.90
C GLY A 28 -6.28 -12.69 25.68
N VAL A 29 -6.56 -11.71 24.84
CA VAL A 29 -7.25 -11.93 23.56
C VAL A 29 -6.23 -11.95 22.44
N GLN A 30 -6.11 -13.09 21.78
CA GLN A 30 -5.38 -13.23 20.51
C GLN A 30 -6.37 -13.25 19.34
N VAL A 31 -6.01 -12.56 18.25
CA VAL A 31 -6.82 -12.52 17.04
C VAL A 31 -6.07 -13.27 15.95
N ASP A 32 -6.75 -14.25 15.33
CA ASP A 32 -6.28 -14.87 14.11
C ASP A 32 -6.70 -13.99 12.92
N GLU A 33 -5.83 -13.06 12.53
CA GLU A 33 -6.10 -12.15 11.42
C GLU A 33 -6.22 -12.87 10.07
N VAL A 34 -5.56 -14.01 9.91
CA VAL A 34 -5.65 -14.82 8.69
C VAL A 34 -7.08 -15.35 8.51
N LEU A 35 -7.63 -15.98 9.55
CA LEU A 35 -9.01 -16.49 9.53
C LEU A 35 -10.02 -15.34 9.40
N CYS A 36 -9.81 -14.25 10.11
CA CYS A 36 -10.67 -13.06 10.00
C CYS A 36 -10.68 -12.52 8.57
N TYR A 37 -9.51 -12.34 7.96
CA TYR A 37 -9.42 -11.81 6.59
C TYR A 37 -9.99 -12.79 5.56
N GLN A 38 -9.77 -14.09 5.72
CA GLN A 38 -10.38 -15.11 4.84
C GLN A 38 -11.92 -15.08 4.87
N SER A 39 -12.52 -14.80 6.03
CA SER A 39 -13.97 -14.59 6.12
C SER A 39 -14.40 -13.36 5.33
N LEU A 40 -13.69 -12.24 5.48
CA LEU A 40 -13.95 -11.00 4.72
C LEU A 40 -13.77 -11.22 3.20
N MET A 41 -12.74 -11.96 2.79
CA MET A 41 -12.54 -12.32 1.38
C MET A 41 -13.75 -13.03 0.79
N LYS A 42 -14.27 -14.01 1.52
CA LYS A 42 -15.46 -14.78 1.11
C LYS A 42 -16.70 -13.89 1.04
N ASP A 43 -16.94 -13.08 2.07
CA ASP A 43 -18.13 -12.25 2.19
C ASP A 43 -18.14 -11.10 1.16
N HIS A 44 -16.95 -10.61 0.75
CA HIS A 44 -16.79 -9.46 -0.15
C HIS A 44 -16.15 -9.81 -1.50
N GLN A 45 -16.04 -11.09 -1.84
CA GLN A 45 -15.55 -11.58 -3.16
C GLN A 45 -14.13 -11.04 -3.49
N ILE A 46 -13.23 -11.11 -2.53
CA ILE A 46 -11.82 -10.73 -2.70
C ILE A 46 -11.04 -11.98 -3.12
N GLU A 47 -10.34 -11.91 -4.25
CA GLU A 47 -9.58 -13.05 -4.80
C GLU A 47 -8.18 -13.16 -4.21
N THR A 48 -7.51 -12.01 -4.05
CA THR A 48 -6.12 -11.92 -3.60
C THR A 48 -5.87 -10.65 -2.82
N ALA A 49 -4.82 -10.66 -2.00
CA ALA A 49 -4.40 -9.47 -1.26
C ALA A 49 -2.88 -9.29 -1.27
N LEU A 50 -2.46 -8.05 -1.45
CA LEU A 50 -1.07 -7.63 -1.27
C LEU A 50 -0.81 -7.40 0.22
N VAL A 51 -0.08 -8.31 0.85
CA VAL A 51 0.22 -8.25 2.28
C VAL A 51 1.51 -7.48 2.49
N VAL A 52 1.40 -6.31 3.10
CA VAL A 52 2.52 -5.40 3.34
C VAL A 52 3.17 -5.76 4.67
N GLY A 53 4.39 -6.30 4.63
CA GLY A 53 5.19 -6.61 5.81
C GLY A 53 5.57 -5.34 6.58
N PHE A 54 5.59 -5.44 7.90
CA PHE A 54 6.02 -4.38 8.79
C PHE A 54 6.72 -4.93 10.03
N GLU A 55 7.94 -4.45 10.30
CA GLU A 55 8.79 -4.83 11.44
C GLU A 55 9.33 -3.60 12.20
N GLY A 56 8.62 -2.46 12.08
CA GLY A 56 9.05 -1.19 12.68
C GLY A 56 8.85 -1.08 14.19
N GLU A 57 8.19 -2.06 14.82
CA GLU A 57 7.85 -2.06 16.26
C GLU A 57 8.25 -3.38 16.91
N GLU A 58 8.53 -3.35 18.22
CA GLU A 58 8.98 -4.53 18.96
C GLU A 58 7.98 -5.70 18.88
N TRP A 59 6.69 -5.42 18.93
CA TRP A 59 5.64 -6.45 18.89
C TRP A 59 5.50 -7.16 17.52
N CYS A 60 6.11 -6.64 16.46
CA CYS A 60 6.02 -7.21 15.10
C CYS A 60 7.39 -7.47 14.44
N PHE A 61 8.48 -7.47 15.19
CA PHE A 61 9.86 -7.57 14.65
C PHE A 61 10.18 -8.87 13.87
N GLN A 62 9.31 -9.88 13.92
CA GLN A 62 9.41 -11.14 13.15
C GLN A 62 8.32 -11.29 12.10
N ASN A 63 7.71 -10.19 11.65
CA ASN A 63 6.61 -10.23 10.71
C ASN A 63 7.00 -10.86 9.37
N ASN A 64 8.20 -10.62 8.86
CA ASN A 64 8.66 -11.27 7.62
C ASN A 64 8.72 -12.80 7.74
N ASP A 65 9.18 -13.35 8.88
CA ASP A 65 9.22 -14.78 9.09
C ASP A 65 7.80 -15.36 9.25
N PHE A 66 6.88 -14.63 9.85
CA PHE A 66 5.46 -15.00 9.91
C PHE A 66 4.85 -15.05 8.51
N LEU A 67 5.02 -14.00 7.71
CA LEU A 67 4.51 -13.94 6.34
C LEU A 67 5.10 -15.05 5.45
N ALA A 68 6.40 -15.37 5.60
CA ALA A 68 7.04 -16.47 4.88
C ALA A 68 6.36 -17.84 5.15
N ARG A 69 5.92 -18.07 6.40
CA ARG A 69 5.13 -19.28 6.73
C ARG A 69 3.77 -19.27 6.06
N LEU A 70 3.09 -18.11 6.00
CA LEU A 70 1.76 -17.99 5.41
C LEU A 70 1.75 -18.18 3.89
N ILE A 71 2.73 -17.64 3.18
CA ILE A 71 2.83 -17.75 1.71
C ILE A 71 2.74 -19.21 1.24
N SER A 72 3.38 -20.12 1.96
CA SER A 72 3.40 -21.56 1.59
C SER A 72 2.05 -22.26 1.75
N HIS A 73 1.11 -21.69 2.50
CA HIS A 73 -0.18 -22.28 2.85
C HIS A 73 -1.39 -21.57 2.23
N HIS A 74 -1.19 -20.33 1.75
CA HIS A 74 -2.30 -19.48 1.28
C HIS A 74 -1.96 -18.82 -0.05
N SER A 75 -2.48 -19.33 -1.15
CA SER A 75 -2.21 -18.83 -2.52
C SER A 75 -2.74 -17.41 -2.78
N TRP A 76 -3.70 -16.94 -1.98
CA TRP A 76 -4.25 -15.60 -2.08
C TRP A 76 -3.30 -14.51 -1.53
N ILE A 77 -2.29 -14.89 -0.74
CA ILE A 77 -1.31 -13.99 -0.15
C ILE A 77 -0.23 -13.63 -1.17
N GLN A 78 -0.15 -12.35 -1.52
CA GLN A 78 0.94 -11.77 -2.28
C GLN A 78 1.76 -10.88 -1.32
N ALA A 79 2.75 -11.46 -0.65
CA ALA A 79 3.45 -10.75 0.42
C ALA A 79 4.63 -9.92 -0.07
N LEU A 80 4.83 -8.76 0.58
CA LEU A 80 5.98 -7.89 0.47
C LEU A 80 6.77 -7.93 1.77
N ALA A 81 8.08 -8.19 1.70
CA ALA A 81 8.94 -8.25 2.88
C ALA A 81 9.28 -6.83 3.37
N PHE A 82 9.18 -6.58 4.66
CA PHE A 82 9.68 -5.33 5.24
C PHE A 82 11.20 -5.24 5.08
N CYS A 83 11.68 -4.16 4.48
CA CYS A 83 13.08 -3.96 4.21
C CYS A 83 13.65 -2.85 5.10
N HIS A 84 14.49 -3.23 6.06
CA HIS A 84 15.20 -2.29 6.90
C HIS A 84 16.35 -1.63 6.14
N LEU A 85 16.30 -0.32 5.94
CA LEU A 85 17.34 0.44 5.24
C LEU A 85 18.64 0.60 6.04
N ASP A 86 18.61 0.44 7.35
CA ASP A 86 19.79 0.48 8.22
C ASP A 86 20.72 -0.74 8.06
N GLN A 87 20.27 -1.81 7.43
CA GLN A 87 20.96 -3.08 7.29
C GLN A 87 21.41 -3.35 5.85
N GLN A 88 22.09 -2.40 5.25
CA GLN A 88 22.44 -2.44 3.81
C GLN A 88 23.47 -3.54 3.46
N ALA A 89 24.33 -3.94 4.38
CA ALA A 89 25.42 -4.89 4.08
C ALA A 89 24.96 -6.25 3.52
N ASP A 90 23.74 -6.69 3.84
CA ASP A 90 23.21 -8.00 3.45
C ASP A 90 21.97 -7.91 2.53
N LEU A 91 21.70 -6.74 1.94
CA LEU A 91 20.47 -6.51 1.16
C LEU A 91 20.30 -7.54 0.02
N MET A 92 21.35 -7.81 -0.74
CA MET A 92 21.26 -8.76 -1.86
C MET A 92 20.97 -10.19 -1.38
N ALA A 93 21.62 -10.62 -0.31
CA ALA A 93 21.35 -11.94 0.29
C ALA A 93 19.92 -12.05 0.82
N LYS A 94 19.40 -10.97 1.41
CA LYS A 94 17.99 -10.90 1.85
C LYS A 94 17.01 -10.99 0.68
N LEU A 95 17.25 -10.28 -0.42
CA LEU A 95 16.40 -10.35 -1.61
C LEU A 95 16.31 -11.79 -2.14
N GLU A 96 17.44 -12.49 -2.26
CA GLU A 96 17.48 -13.89 -2.71
C GLU A 96 16.74 -14.82 -1.73
N LYS A 97 16.93 -14.63 -0.41
CA LYS A 97 16.18 -15.38 0.64
C LYS A 97 14.67 -15.18 0.48
N TRP A 98 14.22 -13.92 0.42
CA TRP A 98 12.79 -13.59 0.30
C TRP A 98 12.18 -14.11 -1.01
N LYS A 99 12.93 -14.06 -2.10
CA LYS A 99 12.51 -14.63 -3.39
C LYS A 99 12.27 -16.15 -3.25
N MET A 100 13.21 -16.88 -2.64
CA MET A 100 13.05 -18.32 -2.39
C MET A 100 11.86 -18.63 -1.47
N GLN A 101 11.52 -17.72 -0.55
CA GLN A 101 10.36 -17.83 0.33
C GLN A 101 9.02 -17.47 -0.35
N GLY A 102 9.05 -16.94 -1.60
CA GLY A 102 7.86 -16.62 -2.37
C GLY A 102 7.34 -15.19 -2.24
N PHE A 103 8.08 -14.29 -1.60
CA PHE A 103 7.74 -12.87 -1.59
C PHE A 103 7.71 -12.29 -3.00
N LYS A 104 6.81 -11.33 -3.23
CA LYS A 104 6.60 -10.65 -4.52
C LYS A 104 7.22 -9.25 -4.58
N GLY A 105 7.90 -8.83 -3.53
CA GLY A 105 8.49 -7.50 -3.44
C GLY A 105 8.89 -7.13 -2.02
N ILE A 106 9.07 -5.83 -1.82
CA ILE A 106 9.44 -5.25 -0.53
C ILE A 106 8.49 -4.13 -0.11
N SER A 107 8.43 -3.87 1.19
CA SER A 107 7.83 -2.67 1.76
C SER A 107 8.90 -1.79 2.41
N LEU A 108 8.79 -0.48 2.18
CA LEU A 108 9.67 0.56 2.70
C LEU A 108 8.85 1.60 3.47
N TYR A 109 9.37 2.04 4.60
CA TYR A 109 8.81 3.13 5.39
C TYR A 109 9.85 4.24 5.44
N LEU A 110 9.53 5.38 4.83
CA LEU A 110 10.41 6.53 4.63
C LEU A 110 9.71 7.75 5.21
N LEU A 111 9.84 7.95 6.51
CA LEU A 111 9.02 8.89 7.25
C LEU A 111 9.71 10.22 7.53
N ASP A 112 11.01 10.32 7.25
CA ASP A 112 11.79 11.54 7.43
C ASP A 112 12.92 11.67 6.38
N GLU A 113 13.63 12.78 6.41
CA GLU A 113 14.75 13.06 5.49
C GLU A 113 15.96 12.12 5.72
N ALA A 114 16.14 11.58 6.93
CA ALA A 114 17.23 10.64 7.21
C ALA A 114 16.99 9.30 6.53
N ASP A 115 15.74 8.83 6.48
CA ASP A 115 15.36 7.62 5.75
C ASP A 115 15.64 7.78 4.24
N TYR A 116 15.37 8.95 3.68
CA TYR A 116 15.73 9.25 2.29
C TYR A 116 17.22 9.32 2.05
N GLY A 117 18.01 9.77 3.03
CA GLY A 117 19.47 9.66 2.98
C GLY A 117 19.92 8.22 2.77
N LYS A 118 19.39 7.30 3.59
CA LYS A 118 19.66 5.85 3.47
C LYS A 118 19.19 5.28 2.12
N LEU A 119 18.02 5.71 1.63
CA LEU A 119 17.51 5.30 0.32
C LEU A 119 18.49 5.66 -0.82
N MET A 120 19.09 6.85 -0.76
CA MET A 120 20.05 7.31 -1.78
C MET A 120 21.39 6.56 -1.74
N GLU A 121 21.71 5.90 -0.63
CA GLU A 121 22.91 5.07 -0.46
C GLU A 121 22.72 3.63 -0.96
N ILE A 122 21.49 3.21 -1.30
CA ILE A 122 21.21 1.87 -1.82
C ILE A 122 21.96 1.66 -3.14
N PRO A 123 22.74 0.58 -3.28
CA PRO A 123 23.50 0.30 -4.50
C PRO A 123 22.61 0.12 -5.73
N ALA A 124 23.10 0.55 -6.90
CA ALA A 124 22.37 0.40 -8.16
C ALA A 124 21.97 -1.06 -8.46
N GLU A 125 22.84 -2.02 -8.11
CA GLU A 125 22.59 -3.45 -8.29
C GLU A 125 21.34 -3.95 -7.59
N PHE A 126 20.95 -3.33 -6.44
CA PHE A 126 19.70 -3.63 -5.75
C PHE A 126 18.49 -3.26 -6.62
N TRP A 127 18.46 -2.05 -7.17
CA TRP A 127 17.38 -1.57 -8.03
C TRP A 127 17.30 -2.35 -9.35
N GLU A 128 18.46 -2.71 -9.91
CA GLU A 128 18.55 -3.55 -11.11
C GLU A 128 18.01 -4.95 -10.84
N TRP A 129 18.33 -5.54 -9.68
CA TRP A 129 17.82 -6.84 -9.27
C TRP A 129 16.30 -6.81 -9.10
N VAL A 130 15.77 -5.83 -8.36
CA VAL A 130 14.33 -5.64 -8.11
C VAL A 130 13.58 -5.47 -9.43
N THR A 131 14.10 -4.64 -10.33
CA THR A 131 13.51 -4.40 -11.66
C THR A 131 13.49 -5.67 -12.49
N ARG A 132 14.63 -6.37 -12.57
CA ARG A 132 14.80 -7.60 -13.37
C ARG A 132 13.84 -8.70 -12.93
N HIS A 133 13.55 -8.81 -11.65
CA HIS A 133 12.64 -9.81 -11.11
C HIS A 133 11.17 -9.35 -11.06
N GLY A 134 10.86 -8.17 -11.61
CA GLY A 134 9.50 -7.63 -11.63
C GLY A 134 8.89 -7.38 -10.25
N TRP A 135 9.73 -7.20 -9.23
CA TRP A 135 9.31 -7.05 -7.85
C TRP A 135 8.61 -5.73 -7.59
N LEU A 136 7.61 -5.77 -6.73
CA LEU A 136 6.86 -4.61 -6.29
C LEU A 136 7.57 -3.91 -5.12
N ILE A 137 7.56 -2.58 -5.13
CA ILE A 137 8.07 -1.77 -4.03
C ILE A 137 6.90 -0.97 -3.46
N SER A 138 6.36 -1.41 -2.33
CA SER A 138 5.33 -0.67 -1.60
C SER A 138 5.97 0.32 -0.65
N VAL A 139 5.64 1.60 -0.79
CA VAL A 139 6.26 2.67 0.00
C VAL A 139 5.23 3.39 0.82
N ASN A 140 5.49 3.50 2.12
CA ASN A 140 4.81 4.38 3.04
C ASN A 140 5.70 5.61 3.30
N SER A 141 5.25 6.79 2.90
CA SER A 141 6.02 8.03 3.03
C SER A 141 5.12 9.26 3.14
N LEU A 142 5.68 10.37 3.60
CA LEU A 142 4.95 11.58 3.94
C LEU A 142 5.05 12.64 2.85
N GLY A 143 3.93 13.06 2.30
CA GLY A 143 3.70 14.27 1.51
C GLY A 143 4.88 14.76 0.66
N SER A 144 5.59 15.77 1.13
CA SER A 144 6.67 16.42 0.38
C SER A 144 7.91 15.53 0.14
N LEU A 145 8.09 14.45 0.90
CA LEU A 145 9.22 13.54 0.75
C LEU A 145 9.18 12.75 -0.56
N TRP A 146 8.01 12.63 -1.21
CA TRP A 146 7.85 11.94 -2.49
C TRP A 146 8.72 12.52 -3.60
N LYS A 147 9.06 13.81 -3.56
CA LYS A 147 9.96 14.46 -4.54
C LYS A 147 11.31 13.74 -4.71
N SER A 148 11.79 13.09 -3.65
CA SER A 148 13.10 12.41 -3.64
C SER A 148 13.11 11.14 -4.48
N TRP A 149 11.94 10.52 -4.71
CA TRP A 149 11.81 9.34 -5.56
C TRP A 149 12.15 9.61 -7.03
N LYS A 150 12.05 10.86 -7.47
CA LYS A 150 12.43 11.24 -8.84
C LYS A 150 13.87 10.83 -9.15
N ASN A 151 14.79 11.03 -8.21
CA ASN A 151 16.21 10.67 -8.38
C ASN A 151 16.44 9.15 -8.58
N VAL A 152 15.59 8.31 -7.99
CA VAL A 152 15.63 6.85 -8.16
C VAL A 152 14.99 6.45 -9.49
N LEU A 153 13.81 6.98 -9.78
CA LEU A 153 13.03 6.64 -10.97
C LEU A 153 13.67 7.14 -12.28
N GLU A 154 14.38 8.27 -12.27
CA GLU A 154 15.16 8.73 -13.42
C GLU A 154 16.23 7.70 -13.85
N LYS A 155 16.82 6.98 -12.89
CA LYS A 155 17.83 5.95 -13.14
C LYS A 155 17.19 4.58 -13.40
N HIS A 156 16.04 4.32 -12.82
CA HIS A 156 15.35 3.02 -12.84
C HIS A 156 13.86 3.20 -13.18
N PRO A 157 13.50 3.68 -14.39
CA PRO A 157 12.13 4.06 -14.74
C PRO A 157 11.15 2.88 -14.82
N MET A 158 11.67 1.64 -14.84
CA MET A 158 10.88 0.42 -14.88
C MET A 158 10.62 -0.19 -13.48
N LEU A 159 11.01 0.51 -12.40
CA LEU A 159 10.68 0.09 -11.04
C LEU A 159 9.16 0.15 -10.81
N LYS A 160 8.58 -0.96 -10.37
CA LYS A 160 7.16 -1.03 -10.00
C LYS A 160 6.96 -0.45 -8.61
N LEU A 161 6.76 0.86 -8.54
CA LEU A 161 6.57 1.60 -7.31
C LEU A 161 5.09 1.71 -6.96
N ILE A 162 4.71 1.32 -5.74
CA ILE A 162 3.34 1.42 -5.25
C ILE A 162 3.31 2.34 -4.03
N VAL A 163 2.70 3.50 -4.20
CA VAL A 163 2.54 4.51 -3.16
C VAL A 163 1.42 4.11 -2.20
N SER A 164 1.67 4.08 -0.90
CA SER A 164 0.64 3.80 0.11
C SER A 164 -0.14 5.07 0.49
N HIS A 165 -1.44 4.89 0.82
CA HIS A 165 -2.31 5.87 1.49
C HIS A 165 -2.32 7.26 0.81
N LEU A 166 -2.57 7.31 -0.51
CA LEU A 166 -2.58 8.55 -1.28
C LEU A 166 -1.27 9.37 -1.13
N GLY A 167 -0.17 8.77 -0.65
CA GLY A 167 1.09 9.44 -0.37
C GLY A 167 1.13 10.23 0.94
N LEU A 168 0.15 10.06 1.84
CA LEU A 168 0.06 10.72 3.16
C LEU A 168 0.33 12.24 3.09
N PRO A 169 -0.48 13.01 2.36
CA PRO A 169 -0.26 14.44 2.16
C PRO A 169 -0.59 15.31 3.40
N GLY A 170 -0.99 14.68 4.51
CA GLY A 170 -1.40 15.32 5.76
C GLY A 170 -2.85 15.06 6.12
N LYS A 171 -3.28 15.58 7.30
CA LYS A 171 -4.66 15.46 7.80
C LYS A 171 -5.47 16.72 7.51
N TRP A 172 -6.74 16.51 7.16
CA TRP A 172 -7.64 17.57 6.72
C TRP A 172 -8.99 17.49 7.45
N ILE A 173 -9.44 18.64 7.97
CA ILE A 173 -10.78 18.79 8.59
C ILE A 173 -11.82 19.12 7.52
N LYS A 174 -11.42 19.85 6.48
CA LYS A 174 -12.27 20.29 5.37
C LYS A 174 -11.58 20.02 4.05
N PRO A 175 -12.36 19.79 2.98
CA PRO A 175 -11.79 19.65 1.64
C PRO A 175 -10.95 20.87 1.28
N PRO A 176 -9.69 20.72 0.84
CA PRO A 176 -8.95 21.81 0.20
C PRO A 176 -9.60 22.20 -1.12
N SER A 177 -9.37 23.44 -1.58
CA SER A 177 -9.73 23.83 -2.94
C SER A 177 -8.94 23.01 -3.97
N GLU A 178 -9.40 22.95 -5.23
CA GLU A 178 -8.67 22.25 -6.30
C GLU A 178 -7.24 22.77 -6.47
N HIS A 179 -7.04 24.08 -6.38
CA HIS A 179 -5.70 24.68 -6.45
C HIS A 179 -4.79 24.26 -5.29
N GLU A 180 -5.33 24.21 -4.07
CA GLU A 180 -4.60 23.72 -2.90
C GLU A 180 -4.29 22.24 -3.02
N ALA A 181 -5.27 21.42 -3.44
CA ALA A 181 -5.09 19.98 -3.64
C ALA A 181 -3.96 19.70 -4.65
N SER A 182 -3.95 20.42 -5.79
CA SER A 182 -2.90 20.29 -6.79
C SER A 182 -1.51 20.65 -6.22
N ALA A 183 -1.40 21.73 -5.47
CA ALA A 183 -0.14 22.13 -4.84
C ALA A 183 0.35 21.11 -3.79
N ILE A 184 -0.57 20.58 -2.96
CA ILE A 184 -0.30 19.57 -1.93
C ILE A 184 0.19 18.28 -2.56
N MET A 185 -0.48 17.82 -3.62
CA MET A 185 -0.19 16.54 -4.26
C MET A 185 0.98 16.60 -5.23
N LYS A 186 1.45 17.79 -5.62
CA LYS A 186 2.51 17.96 -6.63
C LYS A 186 3.75 17.09 -6.41
N PRO A 187 4.32 16.91 -5.19
CA PRO A 187 5.48 16.06 -4.99
C PRO A 187 5.27 14.60 -5.41
N LEU A 188 4.02 14.12 -5.32
CA LEU A 188 3.63 12.79 -5.75
C LEU A 188 3.21 12.78 -7.23
N THR A 189 2.40 13.74 -7.67
CA THR A 189 1.87 13.75 -9.03
C THR A 189 2.95 14.00 -10.09
N ASP A 190 4.07 14.64 -9.74
CA ASP A 190 5.25 14.74 -10.61
C ASP A 190 5.84 13.34 -10.95
N LEU A 191 5.56 12.30 -10.14
CA LEU A 191 5.98 10.93 -10.44
C LEU A 191 5.04 10.20 -11.41
N ALA A 192 3.92 10.80 -11.81
CA ALA A 192 2.98 10.21 -12.76
C ALA A 192 3.55 10.06 -14.19
N GLU A 193 4.66 10.76 -14.50
CA GLU A 193 5.41 10.56 -15.75
C GLU A 193 6.01 9.16 -15.89
N TYR A 194 6.22 8.44 -14.78
CA TYR A 194 6.72 7.07 -14.76
C TYR A 194 5.56 6.07 -14.80
N SER A 195 5.46 5.29 -15.87
CA SER A 195 4.31 4.40 -16.13
C SER A 195 4.12 3.28 -15.09
N GLU A 196 5.19 2.87 -14.44
CA GLU A 196 5.18 1.79 -13.43
C GLU A 196 4.95 2.30 -11.99
N VAL A 197 4.60 3.59 -11.83
CA VAL A 197 4.19 4.14 -10.53
C VAL A 197 2.68 4.04 -10.38
N HIS A 198 2.24 3.36 -9.32
CA HIS A 198 0.84 3.15 -8.94
C HIS A 198 0.56 3.76 -7.57
N VAL A 199 -0.69 4.08 -7.28
CA VAL A 199 -1.08 4.69 -6.00
C VAL A 199 -2.22 3.90 -5.35
N LYS A 200 -2.05 3.54 -4.08
CA LYS A 200 -3.10 2.92 -3.27
C LYS A 200 -4.03 3.99 -2.72
N LEU A 201 -5.28 3.88 -3.06
CA LEU A 201 -6.38 4.60 -2.43
C LEU A 201 -6.80 3.83 -1.17
N SER A 202 -6.06 4.04 -0.09
CA SER A 202 -6.20 3.37 1.20
C SER A 202 -5.93 4.35 2.34
N GLY A 203 -6.23 3.98 3.59
CA GLY A 203 -5.88 4.80 4.74
C GLY A 203 -6.58 6.16 4.80
N PHE A 204 -7.78 6.32 4.25
CA PHE A 204 -8.51 7.60 4.26
C PHE A 204 -8.75 8.15 5.66
N TYR A 205 -8.85 7.29 6.67
CA TYR A 205 -8.94 7.67 8.08
C TYR A 205 -7.69 8.42 8.58
N ALA A 206 -6.53 8.12 7.99
CA ALA A 206 -5.27 8.81 8.33
C ALA A 206 -5.17 10.20 7.72
N LEU A 207 -6.01 10.51 6.71
CA LEU A 207 -6.05 11.79 6.00
C LEU A 207 -7.18 12.70 6.47
N SER A 208 -8.10 12.20 7.31
CA SER A 208 -9.29 12.93 7.76
C SER A 208 -9.22 13.23 9.25
N GLU A 209 -9.74 14.40 9.65
CA GLU A 209 -9.93 14.77 11.04
C GLU A 209 -11.41 15.19 11.25
N PRO A 210 -12.18 14.44 12.04
CA PRO A 210 -11.81 13.23 12.78
C PRO A 210 -11.61 12.00 11.86
N ALA A 211 -10.81 11.03 12.33
CA ALA A 211 -10.44 9.85 11.54
C ALA A 211 -11.64 8.96 11.12
N HIS A 212 -12.75 9.02 11.83
CA HIS A 212 -14.00 8.30 11.54
C HIS A 212 -15.01 9.09 10.69
N ASP A 213 -14.60 10.18 10.03
CA ASP A 213 -15.47 11.04 9.21
C ASP A 213 -15.78 10.41 7.85
N TYR A 214 -16.46 9.25 7.87
CA TYR A 214 -16.88 8.56 6.65
C TYR A 214 -17.94 9.37 5.86
N PRO A 215 -17.82 9.52 4.54
CA PRO A 215 -16.90 8.87 3.59
C PRO A 215 -15.62 9.68 3.28
N HIS A 216 -15.06 10.41 4.23
CA HIS A 216 -13.81 11.16 4.13
C HIS A 216 -13.80 12.26 3.06
N PRO A 217 -14.80 13.16 3.02
CA PRO A 217 -14.90 14.17 1.95
C PRO A 217 -13.71 15.13 1.90
N ALA A 218 -13.01 15.30 3.03
CA ALA A 218 -11.80 16.11 3.08
C ALA A 218 -10.67 15.61 2.16
N ALA A 219 -10.61 14.30 1.91
CA ALA A 219 -9.61 13.68 1.03
C ALA A 219 -10.02 13.63 -0.45
N TRP A 220 -11.28 13.95 -0.81
CA TRP A 220 -11.76 13.81 -2.19
C TRP A 220 -11.04 14.69 -3.21
N PRO A 221 -10.74 15.99 -2.94
CA PRO A 221 -9.97 16.79 -3.90
C PRO A 221 -8.57 16.22 -4.14
N LEU A 222 -7.94 15.62 -3.13
CA LEU A 222 -6.64 14.97 -3.25
C LEU A 222 -6.75 13.69 -4.10
N THR A 223 -7.80 12.90 -3.90
CA THR A 223 -8.09 11.72 -4.71
C THR A 223 -8.35 12.08 -6.16
N ASN A 224 -9.13 13.15 -6.41
CA ASN A 224 -9.42 13.61 -7.77
C ASN A 224 -8.15 14.09 -8.50
N GLU A 225 -7.21 14.69 -7.79
CA GLU A 225 -5.92 15.07 -8.35
C GLU A 225 -5.08 13.85 -8.77
N LEU A 226 -5.15 12.75 -7.99
CA LEU A 226 -4.53 11.48 -8.37
C LEU A 226 -5.18 10.86 -9.60
N VAL A 227 -6.53 10.89 -9.70
CA VAL A 227 -7.26 10.43 -10.89
C VAL A 227 -6.83 11.21 -12.14
N ARG A 228 -6.70 12.53 -12.04
CA ARG A 228 -6.28 13.38 -13.16
C ARG A 228 -4.85 13.11 -13.59
N SER A 229 -3.94 12.83 -12.63
CA SER A 229 -2.49 12.73 -12.91
C SER A 229 -2.08 11.31 -13.31
N PHE A 230 -2.60 10.28 -12.62
CA PHE A 230 -2.20 8.89 -12.84
C PHE A 230 -3.14 8.13 -13.79
N GLY A 231 -4.36 8.63 -14.02
CA GLY A 231 -5.44 7.83 -14.60
C GLY A 231 -5.96 6.78 -13.61
N THR A 232 -7.17 6.30 -13.82
CA THR A 232 -7.80 5.32 -12.91
C THR A 232 -7.14 3.94 -12.99
N GLU A 233 -6.50 3.62 -14.10
CA GLU A 233 -5.81 2.34 -14.34
C GLU A 233 -4.55 2.12 -13.47
N ARG A 234 -4.01 3.18 -12.85
CA ARG A 234 -2.87 3.10 -11.93
C ARG A 234 -3.25 3.33 -10.46
N LEU A 235 -4.54 3.38 -10.17
CA LEU A 235 -5.06 3.51 -8.81
C LEU A 235 -5.55 2.15 -8.30
N LEU A 236 -5.23 1.83 -7.04
CA LEU A 236 -5.49 0.53 -6.45
C LEU A 236 -6.25 0.73 -5.13
N TRP A 237 -7.34 0.02 -4.93
CA TRP A 237 -7.95 -0.05 -3.62
C TRP A 237 -7.08 -0.85 -2.64
N GLY A 238 -6.98 -0.37 -1.40
CA GLY A 238 -6.42 -1.10 -0.28
C GLY A 238 -7.27 -0.87 0.97
N SER A 239 -7.68 -1.95 1.64
CA SER A 239 -8.49 -1.84 2.84
C SER A 239 -7.73 -1.28 4.04
N ASP A 240 -6.42 -1.49 4.05
CA ASP A 240 -5.57 -1.26 5.22
C ASP A 240 -6.03 -2.07 6.43
N PHE A 241 -6.49 -3.30 6.18
CA PHE A 241 -6.76 -4.28 7.23
C PHE A 241 -5.43 -4.63 7.94
N SER A 242 -5.33 -4.72 9.26
CA SER A 242 -6.39 -4.57 10.23
C SER A 242 -6.45 -3.18 10.88
N PRO A 243 -5.43 -2.29 10.75
CA PRO A 243 -5.43 -0.95 11.37
C PRO A 243 -6.66 -0.11 11.08
N SER A 244 -7.21 -0.19 9.86
CA SER A 244 -8.39 0.59 9.46
C SER A 244 -9.64 0.28 10.30
N LEU A 245 -9.73 -0.94 10.86
CA LEU A 245 -10.90 -1.39 11.62
C LEU A 245 -11.05 -0.68 12.97
N ASP A 246 -10.04 0.07 13.43
CA ASP A 246 -10.17 0.96 14.57
C ASP A 246 -11.09 2.17 14.27
N TYR A 247 -11.31 2.49 13.00
CA TYR A 247 -12.00 3.71 12.55
C TYR A 247 -13.20 3.43 11.64
N LEU A 248 -13.15 2.34 10.86
CA LEU A 248 -14.10 2.02 9.80
C LEU A 248 -14.55 0.56 9.90
N SER A 249 -15.76 0.26 9.41
CA SER A 249 -16.12 -1.10 9.07
C SER A 249 -15.41 -1.52 7.78
N PHE A 250 -15.16 -2.81 7.59
CA PHE A 250 -14.47 -3.30 6.40
C PHE A 250 -15.14 -2.86 5.08
N PRO A 251 -16.49 -2.97 4.90
CA PRO A 251 -17.14 -2.48 3.69
C PRO A 251 -16.92 -1.00 3.40
N GLN A 252 -16.82 -0.16 4.43
CA GLN A 252 -16.57 1.26 4.24
C GLN A 252 -15.24 1.56 3.55
N THR A 253 -14.28 0.63 3.56
CA THR A 253 -12.97 0.80 2.89
C THR A 253 -13.07 0.80 1.36
N PHE A 254 -14.14 0.25 0.79
CA PHE A 254 -14.38 0.21 -0.66
C PHE A 254 -15.69 0.89 -1.10
N GLU A 255 -16.73 0.90 -0.28
CA GLU A 255 -18.00 1.58 -0.60
C GLU A 255 -17.85 3.11 -0.69
N LEU A 256 -16.80 3.68 -0.09
CA LEU A 256 -16.52 5.11 -0.14
C LEU A 256 -16.33 5.61 -1.58
N PHE A 257 -15.84 4.78 -2.51
CA PHE A 257 -15.63 5.17 -3.92
C PHE A 257 -16.96 5.47 -4.63
N GLU A 258 -18.03 4.77 -4.29
CA GLU A 258 -19.38 5.02 -4.82
C GLU A 258 -19.94 6.39 -4.41
N LYS A 259 -19.37 7.02 -3.38
CA LYS A 259 -19.76 8.36 -2.92
C LYS A 259 -18.98 9.47 -3.63
N MET A 260 -17.91 9.13 -4.34
CA MET A 260 -17.06 10.10 -5.05
C MET A 260 -17.67 10.45 -6.41
N PRO A 261 -18.15 11.70 -6.63
CA PRO A 261 -18.95 12.05 -7.82
C PRO A 261 -18.14 12.12 -9.11
N PHE A 262 -16.82 12.01 -9.03
CA PHE A 262 -15.90 12.07 -10.17
C PHE A 262 -15.45 10.68 -10.64
N LEU A 263 -15.88 9.58 -9.99
CA LEU A 263 -15.60 8.20 -10.39
C LEU A 263 -16.85 7.58 -11.04
N LYS A 264 -16.65 6.83 -12.10
CA LYS A 264 -17.69 6.02 -12.76
C LYS A 264 -17.63 4.58 -12.25
N GLU A 265 -18.71 3.84 -12.48
CA GLU A 265 -18.83 2.45 -12.03
C GLU A 265 -17.71 1.54 -12.56
N GLU A 266 -17.37 1.66 -13.85
CA GLU A 266 -16.27 0.91 -14.47
C GLU A 266 -14.90 1.26 -13.88
N GLU A 267 -14.67 2.54 -13.53
CA GLU A 267 -13.45 3.00 -12.90
C GLU A 267 -13.32 2.47 -11.46
N ILE A 268 -14.44 2.44 -10.74
CA ILE A 268 -14.49 1.88 -9.38
C ILE A 268 -14.15 0.38 -9.40
N LYS A 269 -14.69 -0.39 -10.35
CA LYS A 269 -14.37 -1.81 -10.52
C LYS A 269 -12.89 -2.03 -10.81
N ALA A 270 -12.33 -1.23 -11.71
CA ALA A 270 -10.92 -1.30 -12.04
C ALA A 270 -10.04 -1.03 -10.80
N ILE A 271 -10.35 0.03 -10.04
CA ILE A 271 -9.65 0.39 -8.80
C ILE A 271 -9.77 -0.70 -7.73
N GLN A 272 -10.97 -1.31 -7.58
CA GLN A 272 -11.24 -2.30 -6.53
C GLN A 272 -10.67 -3.69 -6.81
N GLY A 273 -10.18 -3.97 -8.04
CA GLY A 273 -9.66 -5.30 -8.33
C GLY A 273 -8.84 -5.42 -9.59
N GLU A 274 -9.37 -5.07 -10.76
CA GLU A 274 -8.77 -5.38 -12.06
C GLU A 274 -7.34 -4.84 -12.19
N ASN A 275 -7.07 -3.64 -11.69
CA ASN A 275 -5.76 -3.01 -11.78
C ASN A 275 -4.69 -3.78 -11.00
N LEU A 276 -5.01 -4.23 -9.77
CA LEU A 276 -4.06 -5.03 -8.98
C LEU A 276 -3.83 -6.38 -9.62
N LEU A 277 -4.89 -7.07 -10.07
CA LEU A 277 -4.78 -8.36 -10.74
C LEU A 277 -3.89 -8.26 -11.99
N TYR A 278 -4.08 -7.21 -12.81
CA TYR A 278 -3.23 -6.95 -13.95
C TYR A 278 -1.76 -6.70 -13.58
N LEU A 279 -1.52 -5.90 -12.54
CA LEU A 279 -0.16 -5.58 -12.06
C LEU A 279 0.58 -6.83 -11.58
N LEU A 280 -0.11 -7.75 -10.89
CA LEU A 280 0.45 -9.01 -10.39
C LEU A 280 0.80 -9.97 -11.54
N GLN A 281 -0.06 -10.08 -12.57
CA GLN A 281 0.19 -10.94 -13.74
C GLN A 281 1.41 -10.49 -14.55
N LYS A 282 1.63 -9.18 -14.71
CA LYS A 282 2.83 -8.62 -15.37
C LYS A 282 4.16 -8.98 -14.66
N GLY A 283 4.12 -9.46 -13.44
CA GLY A 283 5.31 -9.82 -12.65
C GLY A 283 5.75 -11.28 -12.82
N GLU A 284 4.97 -12.14 -13.51
CA GLU A 284 5.23 -13.57 -13.67
C GLU A 284 5.86 -13.95 -15.02
N GLY A 285 6.26 -12.95 -15.83
CA GLY A 285 6.83 -13.13 -17.18
C GLY A 285 8.37 -13.16 -17.24
#